data_99bc7ed7e775b7ced4a15608a33ade62
#
_entry.id   99bc7ed7e775b7ced4a15608a33ade62
#
_cell.length_a   1.000
_cell.length_b   1.000
_cell.length_c   1.000
_cell.angle_alpha   90.00
_cell.angle_beta   90.00
_cell.angle_gamma   90.00
#
_symmetry.space_group_name_H-M   'P 1'
#
loop_
_entity.id
_entity.type
_entity.pdbx_description
1 polymer ?
#
loop_
_entity_poly.entity_id
_entity_poly.type
_entity_poly.pdbx_seq_one_letter_code
_entity_poly.pdbx_strand_id
1 'polypeptide(L)'
;ARTAAVVAKAAKTVTFGIAALGAVAVGSIVAPNATANATDDSCAAVEVVFARGTFEAPGVGATGQAFVDSLTARLPGKAVDVYGVNYPASLNFGQAVDGVTDASNRIQSIAAQCPATKIVLGGYSQGAAVAGYTTSSVVPAGFTLPPGLSGPMPASVASHVSAVALFGTPDDWFLGLADRDAPPIAIGAQYTAKTIQLCATGDPVC
;
A
#
# COMPACT_ATOMS: atom_id res chain seq x y z
N ALA A 1 -37.71 -36.14 26.91
CA ALA A 1 -37.24 -37.39 27.51
C ALA A 1 -36.19 -38.05 26.60
N ARG A 2 -34.94 -37.97 26.90
CA ARG A 2 -33.95 -39.03 26.92
C ARG A 2 -32.54 -38.45 27.17
N THR A 3 -32.07 -38.76 28.36
CA THR A 3 -30.73 -38.73 28.87
C THR A 3 -29.74 -39.63 28.11
N ALA A 4 -28.49 -39.23 27.98
CA ALA A 4 -27.30 -40.09 27.90
C ALA A 4 -26.07 -39.21 27.97
N ALA A 5 -25.32 -39.27 28.92
CA ALA A 5 -24.35 -40.19 29.50
C ALA A 5 -22.92 -39.77 29.12
N VAL A 6 -22.23 -39.26 30.16
CA VAL A 6 -20.79 -38.95 30.25
C VAL A 6 -20.01 -40.26 30.29
N VAL A 7 -18.91 -40.33 29.52
CA VAL A 7 -17.88 -41.37 29.71
C VAL A 7 -16.51 -40.68 29.89
N ALA A 8 -16.07 -40.67 31.13
CA ALA A 8 -14.68 -40.38 31.49
C ALA A 8 -13.81 -41.63 31.18
N LYS A 9 -12.61 -41.39 30.64
CA LYS A 9 -11.59 -42.43 30.52
C LYS A 9 -10.25 -41.99 31.09
N ALA A 10 -9.79 -42.79 31.99
CA ALA A 10 -8.72 -42.62 32.97
C ALA A 10 -7.32 -42.45 32.36
N ALA A 11 -6.52 -41.69 33.09
CA ALA A 11 -5.06 -41.61 33.00
C ALA A 11 -4.35 -42.92 33.36
N LYS A 12 -3.31 -43.28 32.62
CA LYS A 12 -2.29 -44.24 33.07
C LYS A 12 -0.94 -43.55 33.14
N THR A 13 -0.50 -43.33 34.35
CA THR A 13 0.88 -43.01 34.74
C THR A 13 1.77 -44.19 34.49
N VAL A 14 2.88 -44.00 33.79
CA VAL A 14 4.00 -44.97 33.76
C VAL A 14 5.23 -44.26 34.31
N THR A 15 5.63 -44.72 35.48
CA THR A 15 6.90 -44.39 36.15
C THR A 15 7.99 -45.31 35.61
N PHE A 16 9.11 -44.78 35.14
CA PHE A 16 10.34 -45.56 34.95
C PHE A 16 11.52 -44.87 35.62
N GLY A 17 12.28 -45.68 36.26
CA GLY A 17 13.28 -45.39 37.26
C GLY A 17 14.61 -44.87 36.71
N ILE A 18 15.35 -44.36 37.67
CA ILE A 18 16.69 -43.79 37.62
C ILE A 18 17.74 -44.88 37.47
N ALA A 19 18.71 -44.74 36.58
CA ALA A 19 20.02 -45.35 36.67
C ALA A 19 21.11 -44.46 36.02
N ALA A 20 21.94 -44.05 36.81
CA ALA A 20 23.32 -43.60 36.96
C ALA A 20 24.25 -43.35 35.76
N LEU A 21 24.92 -42.17 35.85
CA LEU A 21 26.34 -41.86 35.63
C LEU A 21 27.03 -42.24 34.30
N GLY A 22 27.32 -41.18 33.55
CA GLY A 22 28.34 -41.15 32.50
C GLY A 22 28.62 -39.71 32.11
N ALA A 23 29.68 -39.09 32.67
CA ALA A 23 30.13 -37.76 32.29
C ALA A 23 30.79 -37.83 30.90
N VAL A 24 30.13 -37.30 29.89
CA VAL A 24 30.71 -37.01 28.59
C VAL A 24 30.69 -35.48 28.40
N ALA A 25 31.87 -34.90 28.36
CA ALA A 25 32.02 -33.49 27.99
C ALA A 25 31.62 -33.29 26.52
N VAL A 26 30.40 -32.82 26.29
CA VAL A 26 29.94 -32.43 24.96
C VAL A 26 30.28 -30.96 24.79
N GLY A 27 31.24 -30.68 23.92
CA GLY A 27 31.54 -29.32 23.47
C GLY A 27 30.30 -28.72 22.85
N SER A 28 29.82 -27.60 23.43
CA SER A 28 28.73 -26.83 22.89
C SER A 28 29.14 -26.23 21.55
N ILE A 29 28.69 -26.83 20.44
CA ILE A 29 28.71 -26.17 19.14
C ILE A 29 27.60 -25.13 19.22
N VAL A 30 28.00 -23.87 19.43
CA VAL A 30 27.09 -22.71 19.22
C VAL A 30 26.85 -22.65 17.71
N ALA A 31 25.76 -23.25 17.26
CA ALA A 31 25.25 -22.99 15.93
C ALA A 31 24.86 -21.51 15.87
N PRO A 32 25.28 -20.75 14.85
CA PRO A 32 24.77 -19.40 14.67
C PRO A 32 23.26 -19.52 14.51
N ASN A 33 22.51 -18.88 15.39
CA ASN A 33 21.08 -18.69 15.20
C ASN A 33 20.92 -17.89 13.88
N ALA A 34 20.65 -18.59 12.79
CA ALA A 34 20.03 -17.96 11.66
C ALA A 34 18.65 -17.50 12.18
N THR A 35 18.53 -16.22 12.49
CA THR A 35 17.24 -15.56 12.58
C THR A 35 16.62 -15.70 11.19
N ALA A 36 15.82 -16.76 11.00
CA ALA A 36 14.85 -16.75 9.94
C ALA A 36 14.03 -15.48 10.18
N ASN A 37 14.16 -14.49 9.29
CA ASN A 37 13.20 -13.40 9.22
C ASN A 37 11.86 -14.11 8.99
N ALA A 38 11.05 -14.22 10.03
CA ALA A 38 9.65 -14.55 9.87
C ALA A 38 9.12 -13.51 8.89
N THR A 39 8.84 -13.92 7.67
CA THR A 39 8.00 -13.13 6.78
C THR A 39 6.70 -13.00 7.55
N ASP A 40 6.35 -11.77 7.92
CA ASP A 40 5.09 -11.51 8.61
C ASP A 40 3.99 -11.98 7.64
N ASP A 41 3.35 -13.10 7.96
CA ASP A 41 2.29 -13.71 7.15
C ASP A 41 1.09 -12.75 6.95
N SER A 42 1.11 -11.60 7.64
CA SER A 42 0.13 -10.52 7.51
C SER A 42 0.41 -9.55 6.34
N CYS A 43 1.62 -9.56 5.75
CA CYS A 43 2.00 -8.64 4.69
C CYS A 43 1.76 -9.24 3.30
N ALA A 44 0.97 -8.59 2.47
CA ALA A 44 0.77 -8.98 1.07
C ALA A 44 2.06 -8.83 0.24
N ALA A 45 2.19 -9.62 -0.81
CA ALA A 45 3.30 -9.48 -1.75
C ALA A 45 3.25 -8.15 -2.51
N VAL A 46 2.04 -7.67 -2.80
CA VAL A 46 1.76 -6.41 -3.47
C VAL A 46 0.64 -5.69 -2.73
N GLU A 47 0.74 -4.37 -2.58
CA GLU A 47 -0.38 -3.53 -2.19
C GLU A 47 -0.63 -2.45 -3.23
N VAL A 48 -1.89 -2.36 -3.67
CA VAL A 48 -2.36 -1.31 -4.57
C VAL A 48 -2.98 -0.20 -3.73
N VAL A 49 -2.38 0.99 -3.76
CA VAL A 49 -2.93 2.22 -3.18
C VAL A 49 -3.53 3.03 -4.32
N PHE A 50 -4.85 3.17 -4.37
CA PHE A 50 -5.52 3.76 -5.53
C PHE A 50 -6.51 4.87 -5.13
N ALA A 51 -6.38 6.03 -5.77
CA ALA A 51 -7.26 7.17 -5.61
C ALA A 51 -8.32 7.18 -6.74
N ARG A 52 -9.60 7.13 -6.33
CA ARG A 52 -10.75 7.12 -7.25
C ARG A 52 -10.96 8.47 -7.93
N GLY A 53 -11.77 8.51 -8.97
CA GLY A 53 -12.20 9.74 -9.63
C GLY A 53 -13.30 10.50 -8.88
N THR A 54 -13.57 11.74 -9.33
CA THR A 54 -14.63 12.60 -8.79
C THR A 54 -15.98 11.89 -8.80
N PHE A 55 -16.72 12.00 -7.70
CA PHE A 55 -18.04 11.41 -7.46
C PHE A 55 -18.09 9.87 -7.41
N GLU A 56 -17.00 9.17 -7.60
CA GLU A 56 -17.00 7.73 -7.35
C GLU A 56 -17.20 7.45 -5.84
N ALA A 57 -17.90 6.37 -5.53
CA ALA A 57 -18.12 5.92 -4.16
C ALA A 57 -16.80 5.58 -3.45
N PRO A 58 -16.73 5.66 -2.10
CA PRO A 58 -15.54 5.26 -1.34
C PRO A 58 -15.00 3.89 -1.75
N GLY A 59 -13.67 3.77 -1.82
CA GLY A 59 -12.95 2.63 -2.36
C GLY A 59 -12.04 3.06 -3.50
N VAL A 60 -11.73 2.15 -4.43
CA VAL A 60 -10.84 2.41 -5.57
C VAL A 60 -11.56 2.92 -6.83
N GLY A 61 -12.89 2.97 -6.83
CA GLY A 61 -13.67 3.33 -8.00
C GLY A 61 -13.68 2.25 -9.09
N ALA A 62 -14.43 2.48 -10.16
CA ALA A 62 -14.61 1.49 -11.24
C ALA A 62 -13.29 1.26 -12.03
N THR A 63 -12.58 2.34 -12.36
CA THR A 63 -11.28 2.26 -13.06
C THR A 63 -10.23 1.56 -12.19
N GLY A 64 -10.18 1.90 -10.89
CA GLY A 64 -9.28 1.26 -9.94
C GLY A 64 -9.59 -0.23 -9.77
N GLN A 65 -10.85 -0.62 -9.70
CA GLN A 65 -11.23 -2.03 -9.60
C GLN A 65 -10.81 -2.81 -10.85
N ALA A 66 -11.06 -2.29 -12.04
CA ALA A 66 -10.64 -2.94 -13.29
C ALA A 66 -9.10 -3.07 -13.37
N PHE A 67 -8.36 -2.08 -12.87
CA PHE A 67 -6.91 -2.14 -12.77
C PHE A 67 -6.46 -3.23 -11.81
N VAL A 68 -7.03 -3.29 -10.59
CA VAL A 68 -6.74 -4.30 -9.57
C VAL A 68 -7.01 -5.71 -10.09
N ASP A 69 -8.16 -5.94 -10.72
CA ASP A 69 -8.53 -7.23 -11.29
C ASP A 69 -7.51 -7.68 -12.35
N SER A 70 -7.14 -6.75 -13.23
CA SER A 70 -6.16 -6.98 -14.30
C SER A 70 -4.75 -7.26 -13.76
N LEU A 71 -4.34 -6.56 -12.69
CA LEU A 71 -3.05 -6.77 -12.04
C LEU A 71 -3.01 -8.13 -11.33
N THR A 72 -4.04 -8.43 -10.56
CA THR A 72 -4.15 -9.69 -9.80
C THR A 72 -4.13 -10.91 -10.74
N ALA A 73 -4.83 -10.83 -11.87
CA ALA A 73 -4.81 -11.90 -12.89
C ALA A 73 -3.41 -12.15 -13.47
N ARG A 74 -2.52 -11.14 -13.46
CA ARG A 74 -1.13 -11.25 -13.92
C ARG A 74 -0.13 -11.67 -12.85
N LEU A 75 -0.58 -11.79 -11.60
CA LEU A 75 0.24 -12.16 -10.45
C LEU A 75 -0.25 -13.45 -9.78
N PRO A 76 -0.34 -14.57 -10.52
CA PRO A 76 -0.88 -15.80 -9.96
C PRO A 76 -0.09 -16.27 -8.73
N GLY A 77 -0.80 -16.62 -7.66
CA GLY A 77 -0.19 -17.06 -6.39
C GLY A 77 0.44 -15.97 -5.55
N LYS A 78 0.29 -14.69 -5.90
CA LYS A 78 0.70 -13.57 -5.06
C LYS A 78 -0.50 -12.97 -4.36
N ALA A 79 -0.38 -12.72 -3.05
CA ALA A 79 -1.36 -11.93 -2.33
C ALA A 79 -1.28 -10.48 -2.77
N VAL A 80 -2.42 -9.91 -3.17
CA VAL A 80 -2.56 -8.51 -3.57
C VAL A 80 -3.57 -7.85 -2.63
N ASP A 81 -3.11 -6.93 -1.81
CA ASP A 81 -3.97 -6.08 -0.99
C ASP A 81 -4.34 -4.80 -1.73
N VAL A 82 -5.49 -4.23 -1.38
CA VAL A 82 -6.04 -3.07 -2.04
C VAL A 82 -6.46 -2.03 -1.01
N TYR A 83 -5.95 -0.82 -1.17
CA TYR A 83 -6.28 0.33 -0.36
C TYR A 83 -6.88 1.44 -1.22
N GLY A 84 -8.14 1.77 -0.98
CA GLY A 84 -8.79 2.95 -1.58
C GLY A 84 -8.44 4.20 -0.79
N VAL A 85 -7.77 5.15 -1.43
CA VAL A 85 -7.39 6.42 -0.80
C VAL A 85 -8.62 7.14 -0.26
N ASN A 86 -8.54 7.52 1.01
CA ASN A 86 -9.64 8.16 1.71
C ASN A 86 -9.58 9.69 1.52
N TYR A 87 -10.47 10.20 0.69
CA TYR A 87 -10.65 11.63 0.45
C TYR A 87 -12.05 11.91 -0.12
N PRO A 88 -12.54 13.17 -0.13
CA PRO A 88 -13.92 13.46 -0.53
C PRO A 88 -14.25 13.10 -2.00
N ALA A 89 -13.30 13.20 -2.93
CA ALA A 89 -13.50 13.00 -4.38
C ALA A 89 -14.68 13.85 -4.91
N SER A 90 -14.73 15.11 -4.52
CA SER A 90 -15.80 16.06 -4.81
C SER A 90 -15.38 17.14 -5.80
N LEU A 91 -16.29 18.04 -6.19
CA LEU A 91 -15.95 19.22 -6.99
C LEU A 91 -15.15 20.29 -6.22
N ASN A 92 -14.99 20.17 -4.91
CA ASN A 92 -14.03 20.98 -4.18
C ASN A 92 -12.63 20.38 -4.38
N PHE A 93 -12.01 20.70 -5.50
CA PHE A 93 -10.74 20.11 -5.92
C PHE A 93 -9.60 20.43 -4.96
N GLY A 94 -9.64 21.53 -4.21
CA GLY A 94 -8.68 21.83 -3.15
C GLY A 94 -8.62 20.76 -2.07
N GLN A 95 -9.68 19.97 -1.87
CA GLN A 95 -9.69 18.82 -0.94
C GLN A 95 -8.94 17.59 -1.47
N ALA A 96 -8.43 17.62 -2.70
CA ALA A 96 -7.55 16.55 -3.20
C ALA A 96 -6.29 16.37 -2.32
N VAL A 97 -5.87 17.42 -1.63
CA VAL A 97 -4.74 17.38 -0.69
C VAL A 97 -4.97 16.40 0.47
N ASP A 98 -6.21 16.16 0.88
CA ASP A 98 -6.53 15.14 1.88
C ASP A 98 -6.16 13.75 1.36
N GLY A 99 -6.41 13.51 0.07
CA GLY A 99 -6.01 12.28 -0.62
C GLY A 99 -4.50 12.13 -0.74
N VAL A 100 -3.77 13.20 -1.01
CA VAL A 100 -2.29 13.19 -1.03
C VAL A 100 -1.75 12.82 0.35
N THR A 101 -2.33 13.39 1.40
CA THR A 101 -1.96 13.10 2.79
C THR A 101 -2.21 11.64 3.15
N ASP A 102 -3.41 11.14 2.85
CA ASP A 102 -3.82 9.77 3.13
C ASP A 102 -2.96 8.74 2.38
N ALA A 103 -2.76 8.94 1.07
CA ALA A 103 -1.92 8.08 0.25
C ALA A 103 -0.46 8.07 0.73
N SER A 104 0.11 9.23 1.05
CA SER A 104 1.48 9.34 1.56
C SER A 104 1.65 8.61 2.90
N ASN A 105 0.70 8.78 3.82
CA ASN A 105 0.72 8.10 5.12
C ASN A 105 0.57 6.58 4.96
N ARG A 106 -0.33 6.12 4.07
CA ARG A 106 -0.48 4.69 3.79
C ARG A 106 0.81 4.08 3.24
N ILE A 107 1.42 4.70 2.24
CA ILE A 107 2.66 4.23 1.62
C ILE A 107 3.79 4.17 2.65
N GLN A 108 3.95 5.19 3.50
CA GLN A 108 4.96 5.20 4.56
C GLN A 108 4.71 4.10 5.59
N SER A 109 3.46 3.87 5.97
CA SER A 109 3.07 2.79 6.88
C SER A 109 3.43 1.41 6.32
N ILE A 110 3.12 1.14 5.04
CA ILE A 110 3.48 -0.13 4.38
C ILE A 110 4.99 -0.29 4.33
N ALA A 111 5.72 0.74 3.92
CA ALA A 111 7.18 0.69 3.83
C ALA A 111 7.84 0.38 5.19
N ALA A 112 7.25 0.85 6.30
CA ALA A 112 7.74 0.62 7.64
C ALA A 112 7.35 -0.76 8.20
N GLN A 113 6.11 -1.19 7.99
CA GLN A 113 5.56 -2.40 8.60
C GLN A 113 5.75 -3.65 7.74
N CYS A 114 5.72 -3.48 6.42
CA CYS A 114 5.80 -4.54 5.42
C CYS A 114 6.90 -4.25 4.40
N PRO A 115 8.19 -4.22 4.78
CA PRO A 115 9.27 -3.74 3.92
C PRO A 115 9.51 -4.60 2.66
N ALA A 116 8.98 -5.83 2.60
CA ALA A 116 9.04 -6.69 1.42
C ALA A 116 7.90 -6.46 0.44
N THR A 117 6.80 -5.81 0.88
CA THR A 117 5.62 -5.53 0.05
C THR A 117 5.99 -4.55 -1.07
N LYS A 118 5.57 -4.86 -2.29
CA LYS A 118 5.70 -3.99 -3.46
C LYS A 118 4.47 -3.12 -3.57
N ILE A 119 4.65 -1.79 -3.51
CA ILE A 119 3.55 -0.85 -3.58
C ILE A 119 3.32 -0.44 -5.03
N VAL A 120 2.06 -0.46 -5.46
CA VAL A 120 1.61 0.11 -6.72
C VAL A 120 0.67 1.28 -6.40
N LEU A 121 1.11 2.49 -6.71
CA LEU A 121 0.30 3.69 -6.55
C LEU A 121 -0.49 3.94 -7.84
N GLY A 122 -1.76 4.23 -7.74
CA GLY A 122 -2.56 4.56 -8.91
C GLY A 122 -3.65 5.59 -8.65
N GLY A 123 -4.25 6.08 -9.72
CA GLY A 123 -5.38 6.98 -9.63
C GLY A 123 -6.07 7.23 -10.95
N TYR A 124 -7.33 7.66 -10.89
CA TYR A 124 -8.14 8.01 -12.04
C TYR A 124 -8.65 9.44 -11.94
N SER A 125 -8.51 10.24 -13.01
CA SER A 125 -9.02 11.62 -13.10
C SER A 125 -8.49 12.48 -11.92
N GLN A 126 -9.33 13.05 -11.05
CA GLN A 126 -8.92 13.72 -9.82
C GLN A 126 -7.99 12.85 -8.97
N GLY A 127 -8.27 11.55 -8.90
CA GLY A 127 -7.40 10.60 -8.19
C GLY A 127 -6.04 10.42 -8.87
N ALA A 128 -5.94 10.59 -10.19
CA ALA A 128 -4.64 10.61 -10.87
C ALA A 128 -3.83 11.86 -10.50
N ALA A 129 -4.49 13.01 -10.29
CA ALA A 129 -3.83 14.19 -9.72
C ALA A 129 -3.35 13.92 -8.29
N VAL A 130 -4.19 13.32 -7.43
CA VAL A 130 -3.80 12.91 -6.07
C VAL A 130 -2.56 12.02 -6.10
N ALA A 131 -2.57 10.96 -6.90
CA ALA A 131 -1.43 10.04 -7.01
C ALA A 131 -0.19 10.74 -7.58
N GLY A 132 -0.36 11.60 -8.58
CA GLY A 132 0.72 12.41 -9.16
C GLY A 132 1.38 13.33 -8.11
N TYR A 133 0.60 14.11 -7.38
CA TYR A 133 1.12 14.96 -6.30
C TYR A 133 1.78 14.17 -5.18
N THR A 134 1.27 12.98 -4.85
CA THR A 134 1.89 12.07 -3.87
C THR A 134 3.32 11.71 -4.26
N THR A 135 3.64 11.68 -5.56
CA THR A 135 5.00 11.40 -6.07
C THR A 135 5.90 12.63 -6.15
N SER A 136 5.39 13.84 -5.90
CA SER A 136 6.19 15.06 -6.05
C SER A 136 7.44 15.04 -5.17
N SER A 137 8.55 15.54 -5.71
CA SER A 137 9.81 15.67 -4.97
C SER A 137 10.00 17.04 -4.32
N VAL A 138 9.04 17.95 -4.53
CA VAL A 138 9.08 19.32 -3.99
C VAL A 138 7.69 19.73 -3.51
N VAL A 139 7.65 20.60 -2.50
CA VAL A 139 6.44 21.34 -2.15
C VAL A 139 6.39 22.57 -3.05
N PRO A 140 5.32 22.78 -3.82
CA PRO A 140 5.21 23.97 -4.68
C PRO A 140 5.34 25.27 -3.88
N ALA A 141 5.96 26.28 -4.48
CA ALA A 141 6.12 27.58 -3.85
C ALA A 141 4.75 28.18 -3.49
N GLY A 142 4.63 28.68 -2.26
CA GLY A 142 3.37 29.25 -1.76
C GLY A 142 2.33 28.23 -1.27
N PHE A 143 2.57 26.93 -1.45
CA PHE A 143 1.68 25.90 -0.95
C PHE A 143 1.96 25.58 0.52
N THR A 144 0.91 25.62 1.34
CA THR A 144 1.00 25.24 2.75
C THR A 144 0.59 23.78 2.90
N LEU A 145 1.49 22.96 3.45
CA LEU A 145 1.19 21.55 3.70
C LEU A 145 0.10 21.41 4.76
N PRO A 146 -0.86 20.50 4.56
CA PRO A 146 -1.88 20.23 5.57
C PRO A 146 -1.27 19.49 6.79
N PRO A 147 -1.98 19.49 7.93
CA PRO A 147 -1.60 18.65 9.07
C PRO A 147 -1.48 17.18 8.66
N GLY A 148 -0.41 16.53 9.12
CA GLY A 148 -0.14 15.11 8.82
C GLY A 148 0.70 14.87 7.56
N LEU A 149 1.06 15.92 6.82
CA LEU A 149 2.00 15.83 5.71
C LEU A 149 3.23 16.73 6.02
N SER A 150 4.42 16.14 6.08
CA SER A 150 5.65 16.87 6.43
C SER A 150 6.50 17.27 5.21
N GLY A 151 6.11 16.85 4.02
CA GLY A 151 6.82 17.12 2.76
C GLY A 151 6.78 15.94 1.80
N PRO A 152 7.59 15.97 0.75
CA PRO A 152 7.76 14.84 -0.18
C PRO A 152 8.19 13.56 0.54
N MET A 153 7.75 12.41 0.03
CA MET A 153 8.17 11.13 0.59
C MET A 153 9.68 10.93 0.44
N PRO A 154 10.39 10.46 1.50
CA PRO A 154 11.82 10.22 1.44
C PRO A 154 12.19 9.13 0.42
N ALA A 155 13.43 9.16 -0.08
CA ALA A 155 13.94 8.19 -1.05
C ALA A 155 13.83 6.74 -0.56
N SER A 156 14.00 6.51 0.74
CA SER A 156 13.83 5.20 1.37
C SER A 156 12.41 4.65 1.21
N VAL A 157 11.39 5.51 1.32
CA VAL A 157 9.98 5.15 1.11
C VAL A 157 9.68 4.98 -0.37
N ALA A 158 10.17 5.89 -1.21
CA ALA A 158 9.98 5.83 -2.66
C ALA A 158 10.50 4.53 -3.29
N SER A 159 11.52 3.90 -2.70
CA SER A 159 12.07 2.61 -3.18
C SER A 159 11.08 1.45 -3.05
N HIS A 160 10.10 1.52 -2.14
CA HIS A 160 9.05 0.52 -1.98
C HIS A 160 7.94 0.65 -3.04
N VAL A 161 7.76 1.84 -3.63
CA VAL A 161 6.81 2.04 -4.74
C VAL A 161 7.43 1.47 -6.01
N SER A 162 6.88 0.38 -6.50
CA SER A 162 7.38 -0.36 -7.67
C SER A 162 6.82 0.17 -8.99
N ALA A 163 5.61 0.73 -8.98
CA ALA A 163 4.96 1.32 -10.15
C ALA A 163 3.99 2.43 -9.75
N VAL A 164 3.78 3.37 -10.67
CA VAL A 164 2.75 4.40 -10.59
C VAL A 164 1.92 4.34 -11.87
N ALA A 165 0.60 4.20 -11.75
CA ALA A 165 -0.33 4.09 -12.88
C ALA A 165 -1.39 5.20 -12.80
N LEU A 166 -1.33 6.15 -13.72
CA LEU A 166 -2.20 7.32 -13.77
C LEU A 166 -3.12 7.22 -14.99
N PHE A 167 -4.42 7.27 -14.75
CA PHE A 167 -5.45 7.17 -15.78
C PHE A 167 -6.20 8.50 -15.89
N GLY A 168 -6.25 9.09 -17.08
CA GLY A 168 -6.92 10.36 -17.30
C GLY A 168 -6.36 11.47 -16.42
N THR A 169 -5.03 11.61 -16.35
CA THR A 169 -4.38 12.63 -15.53
C THR A 169 -4.75 14.03 -16.05
N PRO A 170 -5.32 14.90 -15.20
CA PRO A 170 -5.63 16.25 -15.63
C PRO A 170 -4.41 16.99 -16.16
N ASP A 171 -4.52 17.59 -17.34
CA ASP A 171 -3.52 18.49 -17.86
C ASP A 171 -3.55 19.87 -17.14
N ASP A 172 -2.57 20.73 -17.42
CA ASP A 172 -2.45 22.02 -16.76
C ASP A 172 -3.65 22.95 -17.06
N TRP A 173 -4.25 22.83 -18.26
CA TRP A 173 -5.42 23.60 -18.63
C TRP A 173 -6.64 23.19 -17.79
N PHE A 174 -6.89 21.88 -17.69
CA PHE A 174 -8.00 21.35 -16.91
C PHE A 174 -7.81 21.63 -15.41
N LEU A 175 -6.58 21.47 -14.91
CA LEU A 175 -6.25 21.83 -13.52
C LEU A 175 -6.58 23.29 -13.22
N GLY A 176 -6.14 24.23 -14.05
CA GLY A 176 -6.42 25.64 -13.87
C GLY A 176 -7.90 26.01 -14.01
N LEU A 177 -8.70 25.18 -14.72
CA LEU A 177 -10.15 25.31 -14.79
C LEU A 177 -10.83 24.79 -13.51
N ALA A 178 -10.35 23.66 -12.99
CA ALA A 178 -10.93 22.98 -11.83
C ALA A 178 -10.56 23.67 -10.51
N ASP A 179 -9.31 24.10 -10.38
CA ASP A 179 -8.79 24.85 -9.25
C ASP A 179 -7.65 25.77 -9.73
N ARG A 180 -7.88 27.08 -9.68
CA ARG A 180 -6.93 28.09 -10.19
C ARG A 180 -5.60 28.09 -9.43
N ASP A 181 -5.61 27.63 -8.19
CA ASP A 181 -4.44 27.59 -7.31
C ASP A 181 -3.72 26.22 -7.36
N ALA A 182 -4.26 25.27 -8.14
CA ALA A 182 -3.64 23.95 -8.28
C ALA A 182 -2.29 24.08 -9.01
N PRO A 183 -1.18 23.61 -8.40
CA PRO A 183 0.10 23.59 -9.08
C PRO A 183 0.13 22.51 -10.17
N PRO A 184 0.99 22.64 -11.20
CA PRO A 184 1.21 21.57 -12.18
C PRO A 184 1.58 20.24 -11.51
N ILE A 185 1.10 19.12 -12.06
CA ILE A 185 1.43 17.80 -11.56
C ILE A 185 2.84 17.43 -12.03
N ALA A 186 3.80 17.45 -11.10
CA ALA A 186 5.19 17.12 -11.36
C ALA A 186 5.55 15.77 -10.72
N ILE A 187 5.78 14.75 -11.55
CA ILE A 187 6.24 13.44 -11.10
C ILE A 187 7.70 13.55 -10.64
N GLY A 188 7.97 13.23 -9.39
CA GLY A 188 9.32 13.29 -8.83
C GLY A 188 10.28 12.31 -9.53
N ALA A 189 11.55 12.69 -9.61
CA ALA A 189 12.58 11.93 -10.34
C ALA A 189 12.70 10.46 -9.91
N GLN A 190 12.38 10.16 -8.63
CA GLN A 190 12.40 8.80 -8.07
C GLN A 190 11.27 7.90 -8.62
N TYR A 191 10.26 8.49 -9.27
CA TYR A 191 9.09 7.79 -9.78
C TYR A 191 9.00 7.82 -11.31
N THR A 192 9.67 8.74 -11.98
CA THR A 192 9.53 8.95 -13.43
C THR A 192 9.72 7.66 -14.24
N ALA A 193 10.76 6.87 -13.96
CA ALA A 193 11.05 5.64 -14.70
C ALA A 193 10.06 4.49 -14.45
N LYS A 194 9.18 4.62 -13.46
CA LYS A 194 8.19 3.62 -13.05
C LYS A 194 6.76 4.15 -13.11
N THR A 195 6.55 5.31 -13.73
CA THR A 195 5.24 5.91 -13.93
C THR A 195 4.76 5.69 -15.36
N ILE A 196 3.53 5.21 -15.49
CA ILE A 196 2.78 5.21 -16.75
C ILE A 196 1.60 6.18 -16.63
N GLN A 197 1.34 6.93 -17.68
CA GLN A 197 0.18 7.81 -17.80
C GLN A 197 -0.62 7.39 -19.03
N LEU A 198 -1.90 7.14 -18.85
CA LEU A 198 -2.81 6.68 -19.88
C LEU A 198 -3.97 7.64 -20.01
N CYS A 199 -4.17 8.13 -21.23
CA CYS A 199 -5.27 9.00 -21.59
C CYS A 199 -6.09 8.35 -22.70
N ALA A 200 -7.42 8.35 -22.58
CA ALA A 200 -8.29 7.88 -23.65
C ALA A 200 -8.31 8.91 -24.79
N THR A 201 -8.39 8.43 -26.02
CA THR A 201 -8.47 9.33 -27.17
C THR A 201 -9.71 10.22 -27.08
N GLY A 202 -9.50 11.53 -27.06
CA GLY A 202 -10.58 12.53 -26.99
C GLY A 202 -11.08 12.82 -25.57
N ASP A 203 -10.38 12.32 -24.54
CA ASP A 203 -10.66 12.70 -23.15
C ASP A 203 -10.29 14.20 -22.95
N PRO A 204 -11.25 15.07 -22.55
CA PRO A 204 -10.99 16.50 -22.38
C PRO A 204 -10.20 16.82 -21.12
N VAL A 205 -9.95 15.85 -20.23
CA VAL A 205 -9.25 16.04 -18.95
C VAL A 205 -7.74 15.96 -19.13
N CYS A 206 -7.30 15.13 -20.04
CA CYS A 206 -5.90 14.86 -20.34
C CYS A 206 -5.61 15.07 -21.82
#